data_c42124ca1bfba4756d5a418f5110cb8b
#
_entry.id   c42124ca1bfba4756d5a418f5110cb8b
#
_cell.length_a   1.000
_cell.length_b   1.000
_cell.length_c   1.000
_cell.angle_alpha   90.00
_cell.angle_beta   90.00
_cell.angle_gamma   90.00
#
_symmetry.space_group_name_H-M   'P 1'
#
loop_
_entity.id
_entity.type
_entity.pdbx_description
1 polymer ?
#
loop_
_entity_poly.entity_id
_entity_poly.type
_entity_poly.pdbx_seq_one_letter_code
_entity_poly.pdbx_strand_id
1 'polypeptide(L)'
;MFDAEGNLWSGQNWMPGSQSGVNKSIGGGVTKFSPNGTALSPAITGFTGMGIDGVGWGTAVALDKVWITSFNGKILLMDFDGRPIAKESDFPMAGQMGQLMGVGIAANGDVWIADGSKNQLYHFPGGRVKDGKIVKVAGLKSPFDIVIDDQNRVWVANSQADFVARFPADDPSKVVTFPVGISVRGLALDSKGNVWVGNSYTRDYQMPKVPDGATIMEQFRIMGAALYTSKTSTGVVNLIRPDGTQPAYDSKAGGFTGGGLVDSPWGLNIDGNDDVWVANIGAVKNGVVLMAGVDTKGHPAGTKVGDVIHLFRSGSIQLLTDTSIDPAGNVWAANNWNLPAAAMDIDPVRRTSTWGGGSNFTVIYGVAAPVQPPRMGMVRAY
;
A
#
# COMPACT_ATOMS: atom_id res chain seq x y z
N MET A 1 -3.26 7.09 5.59
CA MET A 1 -2.18 7.72 6.39
C MET A 1 -2.76 8.82 7.26
N PHE A 2 -2.19 9.09 8.44
CA PHE A 2 -2.71 10.08 9.40
C PHE A 2 -1.96 11.41 9.30
N ASP A 3 -2.68 12.52 9.53
CA ASP A 3 -2.06 13.84 9.76
C ASP A 3 -1.68 14.02 11.25
N ALA A 4 -1.06 15.15 11.57
CA ALA A 4 -0.58 15.45 12.93
C ALA A 4 -1.71 15.57 13.96
N GLU A 5 -2.95 15.77 13.53
CA GLU A 5 -4.15 15.83 14.37
C GLU A 5 -4.78 14.44 14.57
N GLY A 6 -4.20 13.41 13.94
CA GLY A 6 -4.70 12.05 13.97
C GLY A 6 -5.86 11.80 13.00
N ASN A 7 -6.12 12.70 12.05
CA ASN A 7 -7.13 12.44 11.03
C ASN A 7 -6.57 11.51 9.94
N LEU A 8 -7.38 10.52 9.55
CA LEU A 8 -7.05 9.62 8.45
C LEU A 8 -7.37 10.28 7.10
N TRP A 9 -6.41 10.25 6.19
CA TRP A 9 -6.58 10.60 4.78
C TRP A 9 -6.52 9.35 3.92
N SER A 10 -7.50 9.18 3.02
CA SER A 10 -7.59 8.01 2.13
C SER A 10 -8.16 8.39 0.77
N GLY A 11 -7.51 7.92 -0.27
CA GLY A 11 -8.05 7.99 -1.62
C GLY A 11 -9.12 6.93 -1.88
N GLN A 12 -10.10 7.27 -2.70
CA GLN A 12 -11.12 6.34 -3.18
C GLN A 12 -10.56 5.56 -4.38
N ASN A 13 -10.10 4.35 -4.14
CA ASN A 13 -9.44 3.52 -5.15
C ASN A 13 -10.45 2.81 -6.08
N TRP A 14 -11.03 3.56 -6.99
CA TRP A 14 -11.84 3.05 -8.08
C TRP A 14 -11.08 3.15 -9.40
N MET A 15 -11.40 2.28 -10.34
CA MET A 15 -10.83 2.39 -11.69
C MET A 15 -11.25 3.69 -12.36
N PRO A 16 -10.38 4.33 -13.18
CA PRO A 16 -10.74 5.52 -13.93
C PRO A 16 -12.04 5.36 -14.72
N GLY A 17 -12.87 6.38 -14.72
CA GLY A 17 -14.17 6.37 -15.37
C GLY A 17 -15.28 5.64 -14.61
N SER A 18 -15.00 5.11 -13.42
CA SER A 18 -16.04 4.48 -12.59
C SER A 18 -17.11 5.50 -12.20
N GLN A 19 -18.39 5.07 -12.27
CA GLN A 19 -19.53 5.94 -11.99
C GLN A 19 -20.52 5.25 -11.04
N SER A 20 -21.20 6.05 -10.24
CA SER A 20 -22.35 5.61 -9.45
C SER A 20 -23.61 6.36 -9.86
N GLY A 21 -24.77 5.83 -9.48
CA GLY A 21 -26.05 6.53 -9.71
C GLY A 21 -26.18 7.86 -8.94
N VAL A 22 -25.37 8.05 -7.91
CA VAL A 22 -25.39 9.24 -7.05
C VAL A 22 -24.24 10.19 -7.38
N ASN A 23 -23.08 9.64 -7.75
CA ASN A 23 -21.90 10.40 -8.13
C ASN A 23 -21.37 9.88 -9.46
N LYS A 24 -21.33 10.74 -10.48
CA LYS A 24 -20.88 10.36 -11.83
C LYS A 24 -19.39 10.05 -11.93
N SER A 25 -18.58 10.44 -10.94
CA SER A 25 -17.16 10.09 -10.87
C SER A 25 -16.81 9.74 -9.43
N ILE A 26 -16.80 8.46 -9.11
CA ILE A 26 -16.44 7.96 -7.77
C ILE A 26 -14.94 7.68 -7.62
N GLY A 27 -14.20 7.69 -8.73
CA GLY A 27 -12.74 7.45 -8.74
C GLY A 27 -11.89 8.67 -8.39
N GLY A 28 -12.49 9.85 -8.24
CA GLY A 28 -11.77 11.11 -8.07
C GLY A 28 -11.84 11.72 -6.67
N GLY A 29 -12.19 10.95 -5.65
CA GLY A 29 -12.41 11.45 -4.30
C GLY A 29 -11.32 11.10 -3.31
N VAL A 30 -11.13 11.97 -2.31
CA VAL A 30 -10.29 11.74 -1.14
C VAL A 30 -11.12 11.94 0.12
N THR A 31 -11.11 10.98 1.01
CA THR A 31 -11.87 11.03 2.26
C THR A 31 -10.95 11.37 3.43
N LYS A 32 -11.42 12.26 4.31
CA LYS A 32 -10.79 12.56 5.59
C LYS A 32 -11.71 12.12 6.71
N PHE A 33 -11.17 11.36 7.67
CA PHE A 33 -11.88 10.96 8.89
C PHE A 33 -11.15 11.50 10.12
N SER A 34 -11.93 11.98 11.09
CA SER A 34 -11.40 12.27 12.43
C SER A 34 -11.02 10.99 13.17
N PRO A 35 -10.26 11.09 14.29
CA PRO A 35 -9.85 9.94 15.09
C PRO A 35 -11.03 9.07 15.61
N ASN A 36 -12.22 9.63 15.74
CA ASN A 36 -13.43 8.91 16.16
C ASN A 36 -14.27 8.37 14.98
N GLY A 37 -13.74 8.45 13.74
CA GLY A 37 -14.40 7.94 12.55
C GLY A 37 -15.43 8.87 11.91
N THR A 38 -15.58 10.11 12.39
CA THR A 38 -16.45 11.09 11.73
C THR A 38 -15.86 11.56 10.41
N ALA A 39 -16.64 11.49 9.31
CA ALA A 39 -16.22 12.01 8.03
C ALA A 39 -16.11 13.53 8.08
N LEU A 40 -14.94 14.06 7.73
CA LEU A 40 -14.62 15.50 7.67
C LEU A 40 -14.60 16.03 6.23
N SER A 41 -14.55 15.13 5.25
CA SER A 41 -14.64 15.47 3.83
C SER A 41 -16.10 15.57 3.39
N PRO A 42 -16.39 16.23 2.23
CA PRO A 42 -17.74 16.26 1.68
C PRO A 42 -18.35 14.87 1.52
N ALA A 43 -19.59 14.71 1.95
CA ALA A 43 -20.31 13.46 1.81
C ALA A 43 -20.41 13.06 0.32
N ILE A 44 -20.33 11.77 0.02
CA ILE A 44 -20.45 11.16 -1.31
C ILE A 44 -19.24 11.42 -2.22
N THR A 45 -18.77 12.64 -2.35
CA THR A 45 -17.69 12.98 -3.30
C THR A 45 -16.30 12.90 -2.69
N GLY A 46 -16.17 13.10 -1.39
CA GLY A 46 -14.88 13.42 -0.78
C GLY A 46 -14.34 14.77 -1.27
N PHE A 47 -13.10 15.07 -0.95
CA PHE A 47 -12.38 16.18 -1.57
C PHE A 47 -11.95 15.78 -2.99
N THR A 48 -12.08 16.71 -3.93
CA THR A 48 -11.77 16.47 -5.35
C THR A 48 -10.89 17.60 -5.89
N GLY A 49 -10.22 17.34 -7.00
CA GLY A 49 -9.44 18.39 -7.67
C GLY A 49 -8.50 17.84 -8.73
N MET A 50 -7.86 18.72 -9.48
CA MET A 50 -6.83 18.40 -10.47
C MET A 50 -7.26 17.39 -11.54
N GLY A 51 -8.55 17.04 -11.61
CA GLY A 51 -9.08 16.02 -12.51
C GLY A 51 -8.52 14.61 -12.25
N ILE A 52 -8.19 14.31 -10.99
CA ILE A 52 -7.82 12.94 -10.60
C ILE A 52 -8.98 11.99 -10.88
N ASP A 53 -8.66 10.81 -11.37
CA ASP A 53 -9.62 9.74 -11.61
C ASP A 53 -8.93 8.38 -11.46
N GLY A 54 -9.55 7.47 -10.73
CA GLY A 54 -8.90 6.26 -10.27
C GLY A 54 -7.75 6.61 -9.32
N VAL A 55 -8.08 7.09 -8.11
CA VAL A 55 -7.06 7.39 -7.11
C VAL A 55 -6.20 6.16 -6.89
N GLY A 56 -4.88 6.35 -7.03
CA GLY A 56 -3.91 5.28 -6.99
C GLY A 56 -3.69 4.73 -5.57
N TRP A 57 -2.68 3.93 -5.44
CA TRP A 57 -2.25 3.38 -4.15
C TRP A 57 -1.71 4.46 -3.19
N GLY A 58 -1.16 5.56 -3.74
CA GLY A 58 -0.42 6.55 -2.98
C GLY A 58 -1.30 7.63 -2.35
N THR A 59 -1.36 7.61 -1.04
CA THR A 59 -1.78 8.73 -0.21
C THR A 59 -0.68 9.00 0.81
N ALA A 60 -0.05 10.16 0.76
CA ALA A 60 1.00 10.52 1.70
C ALA A 60 0.74 11.89 2.33
N VAL A 61 0.87 11.95 3.65
CA VAL A 61 0.74 13.16 4.44
C VAL A 61 2.14 13.70 4.72
N ALA A 62 2.44 14.86 4.17
CA ALA A 62 3.65 15.63 4.49
C ALA A 62 3.37 16.62 5.64
N LEU A 63 4.36 17.43 5.99
CA LEU A 63 4.27 18.37 7.11
C LEU A 63 3.09 19.36 6.99
N ASP A 64 2.77 19.79 5.79
CA ASP A 64 1.86 20.89 5.50
C ASP A 64 0.85 20.57 4.38
N LYS A 65 0.89 19.34 3.85
CA LYS A 65 0.09 18.98 2.66
C LYS A 65 -0.11 17.48 2.51
N VAL A 66 -1.10 17.14 1.71
CA VAL A 66 -1.42 15.75 1.36
C VAL A 66 -1.16 15.54 -0.13
N TRP A 67 -0.37 14.52 -0.44
CA TRP A 67 -0.06 14.05 -1.79
C TRP A 67 -0.97 12.87 -2.14
N ILE A 68 -1.67 12.97 -3.24
CA ILE A 68 -2.56 11.91 -3.74
C ILE A 68 -2.18 11.62 -5.19
N THR A 69 -1.93 10.35 -5.47
CA THR A 69 -1.68 9.86 -6.83
C THR A 69 -2.94 9.31 -7.47
N SER A 70 -2.98 9.28 -8.81
CA SER A 70 -4.09 8.67 -9.51
C SER A 70 -3.67 7.88 -10.75
N PHE A 71 -4.48 6.89 -11.12
CA PHE A 71 -4.22 6.00 -12.25
C PHE A 71 -4.30 6.71 -13.61
N ASN A 72 -4.94 7.87 -13.68
CA ASN A 72 -4.97 8.69 -14.89
C ASN A 72 -3.76 9.63 -15.04
N GLY A 73 -2.70 9.42 -14.26
CA GLY A 73 -1.45 10.17 -14.38
C GLY A 73 -1.49 11.58 -13.82
N LYS A 74 -2.32 11.82 -12.83
CA LYS A 74 -2.41 13.10 -12.15
C LYS A 74 -2.05 13.00 -10.67
N ILE A 75 -1.55 14.10 -10.13
CA ILE A 75 -1.25 14.25 -8.71
C ILE A 75 -2.16 15.36 -8.16
N LEU A 76 -2.91 15.05 -7.12
CA LEU A 76 -3.62 16.05 -6.35
C LEU A 76 -2.80 16.38 -5.11
N LEU A 77 -2.45 17.64 -4.97
CA LEU A 77 -1.80 18.20 -3.81
C LEU A 77 -2.79 19.11 -3.08
N MET A 78 -3.04 18.83 -1.81
CA MET A 78 -4.03 19.54 -1.00
C MET A 78 -3.43 20.05 0.30
N ASP A 79 -4.03 21.13 0.83
CA ASP A 79 -3.90 21.49 2.23
C ASP A 79 -4.75 20.56 3.13
N PHE A 80 -4.64 20.73 4.45
CA PHE A 80 -5.41 19.91 5.40
C PHE A 80 -6.92 20.27 5.49
N ASP A 81 -7.34 21.34 4.81
CA ASP A 81 -8.75 21.66 4.60
C ASP A 81 -9.32 20.98 3.34
N GLY A 82 -8.49 20.26 2.59
CA GLY A 82 -8.87 19.59 1.35
C GLY A 82 -8.93 20.50 0.12
N ARG A 83 -8.30 21.69 0.18
CA ARG A 83 -8.21 22.59 -0.96
C ARG A 83 -7.00 22.24 -1.82
N PRO A 84 -7.15 22.11 -3.14
CA PRO A 84 -5.99 21.95 -4.03
C PRO A 84 -5.05 23.17 -3.93
N ILE A 85 -3.76 22.93 -3.74
CA ILE A 85 -2.73 23.97 -3.58
C ILE A 85 -1.72 24.00 -4.73
N ALA A 86 -1.92 23.19 -5.75
CA ALA A 86 -1.13 23.20 -6.99
C ALA A 86 -2.07 23.11 -8.20
N LYS A 87 -1.53 23.43 -9.38
CA LYS A 87 -2.19 23.24 -10.68
C LYS A 87 -1.42 22.18 -11.47
N GLU A 88 -2.08 21.51 -12.42
CA GLU A 88 -1.43 20.53 -13.30
C GLU A 88 -0.20 21.10 -14.01
N SER A 89 -0.29 22.37 -14.45
CA SER A 89 0.82 23.10 -15.10
C SER A 89 2.01 23.40 -14.20
N ASP A 90 1.88 23.21 -12.89
CA ASP A 90 3.00 23.41 -11.95
C ASP A 90 3.97 22.21 -11.95
N PHE A 91 3.52 21.06 -12.49
CA PHE A 91 4.33 19.85 -12.58
C PHE A 91 5.08 19.80 -13.91
N PRO A 92 6.43 19.81 -13.89
CA PRO A 92 7.23 19.82 -15.14
C PRO A 92 6.99 18.60 -16.05
N MET A 93 6.49 17.49 -15.49
CA MET A 93 6.16 16.25 -16.19
C MET A 93 4.67 16.09 -16.50
N ALA A 94 3.85 17.14 -16.36
CA ALA A 94 2.43 17.07 -16.70
C ALA A 94 2.20 16.51 -18.09
N GLY A 95 1.24 15.62 -18.26
CA GLY A 95 0.95 14.91 -19.51
C GLY A 95 1.94 13.79 -19.87
N GLN A 96 3.03 13.62 -19.12
CA GLN A 96 3.99 12.53 -19.30
C GLN A 96 3.85 11.42 -18.25
N MET A 97 3.06 11.65 -17.23
CA MET A 97 2.80 10.69 -16.14
C MET A 97 1.83 9.60 -16.61
N GLY A 98 2.10 8.37 -16.17
CA GLY A 98 1.27 7.20 -16.44
C GLY A 98 0.40 6.82 -15.24
N GLN A 99 0.30 5.53 -14.94
CA GLN A 99 -0.45 5.03 -13.81
C GLN A 99 0.36 5.22 -12.52
N LEU A 100 0.02 6.26 -11.75
CA LEU A 100 0.73 6.59 -10.53
C LEU A 100 0.27 5.68 -9.38
N MET A 101 1.24 5.25 -8.59
CA MET A 101 1.07 4.30 -7.51
C MET A 101 1.51 4.93 -6.17
N GLY A 102 2.34 4.26 -5.39
CA GLY A 102 2.79 4.68 -4.07
C GLY A 102 3.56 6.00 -4.04
N VAL A 103 3.51 6.65 -2.88
CA VAL A 103 4.23 7.89 -2.57
C VAL A 103 5.07 7.68 -1.34
N GLY A 104 6.37 7.86 -1.44
CA GLY A 104 7.30 7.88 -0.32
C GLY A 104 7.79 9.30 -0.02
N ILE A 105 7.87 9.65 1.27
CA ILE A 105 8.39 10.93 1.74
C ILE A 105 9.65 10.67 2.55
N ALA A 106 10.75 11.30 2.15
CA ALA A 106 12.03 11.18 2.82
C ALA A 106 12.14 12.17 4.01
N ALA A 107 13.05 11.88 4.94
CA ALA A 107 13.30 12.71 6.10
C ALA A 107 13.70 14.17 5.78
N ASN A 108 14.31 14.39 4.63
CA ASN A 108 14.66 15.73 4.14
C ASN A 108 13.51 16.46 3.43
N GLY A 109 12.31 15.84 3.35
CA GLY A 109 11.14 16.37 2.67
C GLY A 109 11.04 16.05 1.18
N ASP A 110 11.98 15.29 0.63
CA ASP A 110 11.88 14.82 -0.75
C ASP A 110 10.68 13.88 -0.90
N VAL A 111 9.95 14.02 -2.01
CA VAL A 111 8.81 13.16 -2.33
C VAL A 111 9.13 12.34 -3.56
N TRP A 112 8.88 11.04 -3.46
CA TRP A 112 9.07 10.06 -4.51
C TRP A 112 7.74 9.41 -4.87
N ILE A 113 7.45 9.29 -6.17
CA ILE A 113 6.19 8.69 -6.67
C ILE A 113 6.51 7.61 -7.67
N ALA A 114 5.88 6.45 -7.54
CA ALA A 114 5.98 5.34 -8.46
C ALA A 114 5.03 5.49 -9.66
N ASP A 115 5.51 5.16 -10.86
CA ASP A 115 4.69 5.05 -12.07
C ASP A 115 4.75 3.61 -12.59
N GLY A 116 3.73 2.85 -12.26
CA GLY A 116 3.65 1.42 -12.56
C GLY A 116 3.56 1.11 -14.05
N SER A 117 2.98 2.00 -14.86
CA SER A 117 2.82 1.79 -16.29
C SER A 117 4.04 2.22 -17.12
N LYS A 118 4.84 3.14 -16.60
CA LYS A 118 6.01 3.69 -17.29
C LYS A 118 7.35 3.11 -16.81
N ASN A 119 7.31 2.28 -15.75
CA ASN A 119 8.52 1.72 -15.12
C ASN A 119 9.55 2.80 -14.73
N GLN A 120 9.05 3.89 -14.13
CA GLN A 120 9.87 5.04 -13.73
C GLN A 120 9.34 5.63 -12.41
N LEU A 121 10.10 6.57 -11.87
CA LEU A 121 9.75 7.29 -10.66
C LEU A 121 9.71 8.80 -10.96
N TYR A 122 9.02 9.53 -10.07
CA TYR A 122 9.09 10.99 -10.03
C TYR A 122 9.69 11.40 -8.70
N HIS A 123 10.60 12.36 -8.73
CA HIS A 123 11.27 12.91 -7.56
C HIS A 123 11.00 14.42 -7.47
N PHE A 124 10.52 14.85 -6.32
CA PHE A 124 10.23 16.24 -5.99
C PHE A 124 11.13 16.67 -4.81
N PRO A 125 12.29 17.29 -5.06
CA PRO A 125 13.22 17.71 -4.03
C PRO A 125 12.57 18.66 -3.02
N GLY A 126 12.63 18.31 -1.72
CA GLY A 126 11.99 19.05 -0.63
C GLY A 126 10.47 19.21 -0.81
N GLY A 127 9.82 18.31 -1.56
CA GLY A 127 8.38 18.37 -1.86
C GLY A 127 7.96 19.56 -2.75
N ARG A 128 8.91 20.20 -3.44
CA ARG A 128 8.63 21.33 -4.33
C ARG A 128 8.20 20.85 -5.71
N VAL A 129 6.96 21.12 -6.06
CA VAL A 129 6.33 20.66 -7.31
C VAL A 129 7.12 21.09 -8.55
N LYS A 130 7.57 22.36 -8.59
CA LYS A 130 8.26 22.94 -9.75
C LYS A 130 9.65 22.35 -10.01
N ASP A 131 10.25 21.72 -8.98
CA ASP A 131 11.58 21.08 -9.07
C ASP A 131 11.47 19.58 -9.41
N GLY A 132 10.26 19.12 -9.69
CA GLY A 132 9.97 17.73 -10.01
C GLY A 132 10.71 17.23 -11.26
N LYS A 133 11.20 16.01 -11.21
CA LYS A 133 11.90 15.36 -12.31
C LYS A 133 11.53 13.89 -12.47
N ILE A 134 11.63 13.41 -13.71
CA ILE A 134 11.54 11.97 -14.01
C ILE A 134 12.86 11.30 -13.64
N VAL A 135 12.77 10.20 -12.90
CA VAL A 135 13.92 9.36 -12.54
C VAL A 135 13.72 7.98 -13.13
N LYS A 136 14.62 7.61 -14.03
CA LYS A 136 14.68 6.26 -14.61
C LYS A 136 15.66 5.43 -13.82
N VAL A 137 15.18 4.31 -13.28
CA VAL A 137 15.99 3.34 -12.55
C VAL A 137 15.99 2.03 -13.33
N ALA A 138 17.17 1.48 -13.56
CA ALA A 138 17.30 0.25 -14.35
C ALA A 138 16.58 -0.92 -13.68
N GLY A 139 15.87 -1.70 -14.48
CA GLY A 139 15.26 -2.96 -14.05
C GLY A 139 13.92 -2.84 -13.31
N LEU A 140 13.37 -1.64 -13.08
CA LEU A 140 12.03 -1.53 -12.48
C LEU A 140 10.98 -2.23 -13.37
N LYS A 141 10.04 -2.91 -12.70
CA LYS A 141 8.93 -3.63 -13.34
C LYS A 141 7.63 -3.34 -12.59
N SER A 142 6.87 -2.39 -13.13
CA SER A 142 5.65 -1.89 -12.53
C SER A 142 5.85 -1.50 -11.06
N PRO A 143 6.68 -0.44 -10.79
CA PRO A 143 6.91 0.03 -9.43
C PRO A 143 5.59 0.38 -8.77
N PHE A 144 5.43 -0.07 -7.51
CA PHE A 144 4.16 -0.04 -6.83
C PHE A 144 4.21 0.81 -5.56
N ASP A 145 5.05 0.47 -4.60
CA ASP A 145 5.19 1.17 -3.33
C ASP A 145 6.63 1.65 -3.12
N ILE A 146 6.79 2.68 -2.31
CA ILE A 146 8.08 3.33 -2.06
C ILE A 146 8.21 3.65 -0.59
N VAL A 147 9.34 3.27 0.01
CA VAL A 147 9.76 3.78 1.31
C VAL A 147 11.19 4.33 1.21
N ILE A 148 11.51 5.32 2.03
CA ILE A 148 12.84 5.92 2.09
C ILE A 148 13.37 5.74 3.51
N ASP A 149 14.54 5.11 3.64
CA ASP A 149 15.15 4.87 4.93
C ASP A 149 15.94 6.09 5.45
N ASP A 150 16.41 6.00 6.68
CA ASP A 150 17.17 7.05 7.38
C ASP A 150 18.53 7.36 6.76
N GLN A 151 19.04 6.47 5.89
CA GLN A 151 20.24 6.71 5.07
C GLN A 151 19.90 7.36 3.71
N ASN A 152 18.66 7.82 3.53
CA ASN A 152 18.16 8.41 2.31
C ASN A 152 18.31 7.46 1.09
N ARG A 153 18.09 6.15 1.32
CA ARG A 153 18.01 5.16 0.24
C ARG A 153 16.54 4.92 -0.08
N VAL A 154 16.24 4.93 -1.37
CA VAL A 154 14.90 4.70 -1.90
C VAL A 154 14.70 3.21 -2.15
N TRP A 155 13.70 2.63 -1.52
CA TRP A 155 13.29 1.23 -1.70
C TRP A 155 12.00 1.19 -2.50
N VAL A 156 11.95 0.34 -3.53
CA VAL A 156 10.84 0.29 -4.48
C VAL A 156 10.33 -1.13 -4.62
N ALA A 157 9.05 -1.31 -4.33
CA ALA A 157 8.32 -2.55 -4.63
C ALA A 157 8.07 -2.66 -6.15
N ASN A 158 8.22 -3.84 -6.70
CA ASN A 158 7.99 -4.10 -8.12
C ASN A 158 6.87 -5.13 -8.31
N SER A 159 5.67 -4.68 -8.66
CA SER A 159 4.48 -5.53 -8.66
C SER A 159 4.45 -6.61 -9.74
N GLN A 160 5.28 -6.46 -10.78
CA GLN A 160 5.46 -7.48 -11.84
C GLN A 160 6.82 -8.18 -11.74
N ALA A 161 7.34 -8.32 -10.51
CA ALA A 161 8.61 -8.98 -10.26
C ALA A 161 8.61 -9.70 -8.90
N ASP A 162 9.73 -10.32 -8.60
CA ASP A 162 10.05 -11.07 -7.39
C ASP A 162 11.22 -10.45 -6.63
N PHE A 163 11.38 -9.13 -6.74
CA PHE A 163 12.44 -8.39 -6.05
C PHE A 163 12.00 -6.99 -5.61
N VAL A 164 12.66 -6.49 -4.58
CA VAL A 164 12.68 -5.07 -4.19
C VAL A 164 13.94 -4.43 -4.73
N ALA A 165 13.83 -3.24 -5.33
CA ALA A 165 14.98 -2.44 -5.75
C ALA A 165 15.33 -1.40 -4.69
N ARG A 166 16.62 -1.12 -4.48
CA ARG A 166 17.12 -0.07 -3.59
C ARG A 166 18.23 0.71 -4.27
N PHE A 167 18.22 2.02 -4.09
CA PHE A 167 19.30 2.90 -4.58
C PHE A 167 19.46 4.13 -3.67
N PRO A 168 20.64 4.77 -3.62
CA PRO A 168 20.80 6.07 -2.98
C PRO A 168 19.97 7.13 -3.69
N ALA A 169 19.28 8.01 -2.95
CA ALA A 169 18.42 9.04 -3.55
C ALA A 169 19.19 10.03 -4.44
N ASP A 170 20.47 10.24 -4.17
CA ASP A 170 21.37 11.10 -4.93
C ASP A 170 22.01 10.40 -6.16
N ASP A 171 22.01 9.06 -6.20
CA ASP A 171 22.57 8.28 -7.31
C ASP A 171 21.70 7.07 -7.68
N PRO A 172 20.61 7.28 -8.44
CA PRO A 172 19.73 6.19 -8.87
C PRO A 172 20.37 5.16 -9.81
N SER A 173 21.59 5.40 -10.28
CA SER A 173 22.32 4.42 -11.09
C SER A 173 22.88 3.25 -10.26
N LYS A 174 23.06 3.45 -8.96
CA LYS A 174 23.58 2.43 -8.03
C LYS A 174 22.47 1.54 -7.48
N VAL A 175 21.65 0.99 -8.37
CA VAL A 175 20.56 0.12 -7.99
C VAL A 175 21.05 -1.26 -7.55
N VAL A 176 20.50 -1.74 -6.44
CA VAL A 176 20.69 -3.11 -5.93
C VAL A 176 19.33 -3.75 -5.79
N THR A 177 19.20 -5.04 -6.09
CA THR A 177 17.94 -5.78 -5.97
C THR A 177 18.03 -6.88 -4.91
N PHE A 178 16.93 -7.12 -4.23
CA PHE A 178 16.79 -8.13 -3.20
C PHE A 178 15.65 -9.07 -3.56
N PRO A 179 15.93 -10.37 -3.73
CA PRO A 179 14.91 -11.34 -4.10
C PRO A 179 13.92 -11.57 -2.95
N VAL A 180 12.63 -11.59 -3.28
CA VAL A 180 11.51 -11.77 -2.34
C VAL A 180 10.44 -12.67 -2.97
N GLY A 181 9.22 -12.70 -2.45
CA GLY A 181 8.08 -13.37 -3.10
C GLY A 181 7.66 -12.70 -4.40
N ILE A 182 6.71 -13.28 -5.11
CA ILE A 182 6.23 -12.77 -6.40
C ILE A 182 5.16 -11.69 -6.17
N SER A 183 5.11 -10.71 -7.06
CA SER A 183 4.15 -9.59 -7.03
C SER A 183 4.28 -8.76 -5.75
N VAL A 184 5.38 -8.02 -5.68
CA VAL A 184 5.73 -7.18 -4.54
C VAL A 184 4.73 -6.01 -4.42
N ARG A 185 4.16 -5.83 -3.24
CA ARG A 185 3.11 -4.84 -2.98
C ARG A 185 3.57 -3.79 -1.97
N GLY A 186 3.19 -3.92 -0.73
CA GLY A 186 3.51 -2.94 0.31
C GLY A 186 4.93 -3.08 0.86
N LEU A 187 5.48 -1.96 1.28
CA LEU A 187 6.73 -1.83 2.00
C LEU A 187 6.51 -1.08 3.31
N ALA A 188 7.16 -1.49 4.39
CA ALA A 188 7.20 -0.73 5.62
C ALA A 188 8.58 -0.81 6.29
N LEU A 189 8.96 0.27 6.96
CA LEU A 189 10.20 0.37 7.72
C LEU A 189 9.93 0.20 9.21
N ASP A 190 10.67 -0.68 9.88
CA ASP A 190 10.67 -0.75 11.34
C ASP A 190 11.68 0.24 11.95
N SER A 191 11.73 0.30 13.30
CA SER A 191 12.60 1.25 14.02
C SER A 191 14.09 1.00 13.84
N LYS A 192 14.47 -0.15 13.36
CA LYS A 192 15.86 -0.57 13.14
C LYS A 192 16.27 -0.40 11.67
N GLY A 193 15.37 0.16 10.84
CA GLY A 193 15.59 0.36 9.43
C GLY A 193 15.47 -0.90 8.59
N ASN A 194 14.89 -1.98 9.14
CA ASN A 194 14.56 -3.13 8.31
C ASN A 194 13.35 -2.82 7.44
N VAL A 195 13.35 -3.36 6.22
CA VAL A 195 12.24 -3.25 5.28
C VAL A 195 11.43 -4.54 5.32
N TRP A 196 10.18 -4.42 5.70
CA TRP A 196 9.19 -5.49 5.61
C TRP A 196 8.45 -5.38 4.29
N VAL A 197 8.23 -6.52 3.63
CA VAL A 197 7.76 -6.58 2.24
C VAL A 197 6.59 -7.52 2.12
N GLY A 198 5.44 -7.03 1.71
CA GLY A 198 4.28 -7.85 1.38
C GLY A 198 4.33 -8.33 -0.07
N ASN A 199 4.15 -9.63 -0.29
CA ASN A 199 4.14 -10.23 -1.63
C ASN A 199 2.90 -11.09 -1.81
N SER A 200 2.16 -10.85 -2.89
CA SER A 200 0.90 -11.55 -3.11
C SER A 200 1.07 -13.06 -3.27
N TYR A 201 2.26 -13.50 -3.69
CA TYR A 201 2.49 -14.93 -3.96
C TYR A 201 3.84 -15.41 -3.45
N THR A 202 3.88 -16.69 -3.06
CA THR A 202 5.12 -17.44 -2.77
C THR A 202 5.96 -17.59 -4.05
N ARG A 203 7.24 -17.90 -3.90
CA ARG A 203 8.13 -18.11 -5.06
C ARG A 203 7.75 -19.30 -5.93
N ASP A 204 7.18 -20.33 -5.35
CA ASP A 204 6.74 -21.53 -6.07
C ASP A 204 5.30 -21.45 -6.60
N TYR A 205 4.63 -20.30 -6.39
CA TYR A 205 3.27 -20.12 -6.90
C TYR A 205 3.23 -20.17 -8.43
N GLN A 206 2.34 -21.00 -8.95
CA GLN A 206 2.15 -21.13 -10.39
C GLN A 206 1.18 -20.03 -10.87
N MET A 207 1.76 -18.98 -11.42
CA MET A 207 0.96 -17.86 -11.94
C MET A 207 0.02 -18.33 -13.06
N PRO A 208 -1.25 -17.91 -13.07
CA PRO A 208 -2.16 -18.22 -14.14
C PRO A 208 -1.66 -17.61 -15.46
N LYS A 209 -1.82 -18.35 -16.55
CA LYS A 209 -1.48 -17.82 -17.87
C LYS A 209 -2.50 -16.75 -18.27
N VAL A 210 -1.99 -15.56 -18.54
CA VAL A 210 -2.76 -14.47 -19.12
C VAL A 210 -2.54 -14.53 -20.64
N PRO A 211 -3.59 -14.59 -21.49
CA PRO A 211 -3.44 -14.58 -22.93
C PRO A 211 -2.73 -13.31 -23.43
N ASP A 212 -1.94 -13.47 -24.47
CA ASP A 212 -1.34 -12.32 -25.14
C ASP A 212 -2.43 -11.38 -25.67
N GLY A 213 -2.27 -10.08 -25.44
CA GLY A 213 -3.25 -9.07 -25.84
C GLY A 213 -4.49 -8.98 -24.93
N ALA A 214 -4.54 -9.72 -23.82
CA ALA A 214 -5.62 -9.57 -22.84
C ALA A 214 -5.72 -8.13 -22.33
N THR A 215 -6.94 -7.62 -22.28
CA THR A 215 -7.21 -6.32 -21.69
C THR A 215 -6.88 -6.31 -20.19
N ILE A 216 -6.66 -5.13 -19.62
CA ILE A 216 -6.42 -4.97 -18.18
C ILE A 216 -7.54 -5.62 -17.36
N MET A 217 -8.78 -5.47 -17.77
CA MET A 217 -9.93 -6.09 -17.09
C MET A 217 -9.92 -7.62 -17.16
N GLU A 218 -9.51 -8.19 -18.28
CA GLU A 218 -9.34 -9.64 -18.41
C GLU A 218 -8.19 -10.14 -17.56
N GLN A 219 -7.07 -9.42 -17.50
CA GLN A 219 -5.95 -9.72 -16.61
C GLN A 219 -6.42 -9.73 -15.15
N PHE A 220 -7.12 -8.68 -14.70
CA PHE A 220 -7.68 -8.63 -13.36
C PHE A 220 -8.66 -9.77 -13.08
N ARG A 221 -9.52 -10.12 -14.05
CA ARG A 221 -10.45 -11.23 -13.89
C ARG A 221 -9.73 -12.58 -13.74
N ILE A 222 -8.72 -12.83 -14.56
CA ILE A 222 -7.94 -14.09 -14.52
C ILE A 222 -7.16 -14.17 -13.18
N MET A 223 -6.46 -13.10 -12.82
CA MET A 223 -5.66 -13.04 -11.59
C MET A 223 -6.56 -13.08 -10.35
N GLY A 224 -7.64 -12.33 -10.36
CA GLY A 224 -8.64 -12.34 -9.28
C GLY A 224 -9.29 -13.71 -9.11
N ALA A 225 -9.72 -14.34 -10.21
CA ALA A 225 -10.29 -15.69 -10.14
C ALA A 225 -9.30 -16.69 -9.56
N ALA A 226 -8.03 -16.67 -9.97
CA ALA A 226 -7.00 -17.54 -9.44
C ALA A 226 -6.78 -17.32 -7.94
N LEU A 227 -6.72 -16.06 -7.51
CA LEU A 227 -6.59 -15.70 -6.10
C LEU A 227 -7.78 -16.20 -5.27
N TYR A 228 -9.00 -16.00 -5.77
CA TYR A 228 -10.22 -16.30 -5.02
C TYR A 228 -10.69 -17.75 -5.13
N THR A 229 -10.21 -18.50 -6.10
CA THR A 229 -10.44 -19.94 -6.19
C THR A 229 -9.34 -20.76 -5.51
N SER A 230 -8.27 -20.13 -5.08
CA SER A 230 -7.21 -20.81 -4.31
C SER A 230 -7.80 -21.43 -3.05
N LYS A 231 -7.38 -22.65 -2.75
CA LYS A 231 -7.74 -23.37 -1.52
C LYS A 231 -6.70 -23.20 -0.41
N THR A 232 -5.57 -22.61 -0.74
CA THR A 232 -4.45 -22.36 0.16
C THR A 232 -4.04 -20.92 0.11
N SER A 233 -3.51 -20.39 1.21
CA SER A 233 -2.90 -19.06 1.24
C SER A 233 -1.76 -18.98 0.25
N THR A 234 -1.63 -17.84 -0.42
CA THR A 234 -0.71 -17.67 -1.54
C THR A 234 0.47 -16.77 -1.23
N GLY A 235 0.35 -15.94 -0.19
CA GLY A 235 1.27 -14.84 0.06
C GLY A 235 2.40 -15.13 1.03
N VAL A 236 3.38 -14.22 1.04
CA VAL A 236 4.49 -14.21 2.00
C VAL A 236 4.84 -12.78 2.41
N VAL A 237 5.45 -12.66 3.58
CA VAL A 237 6.12 -11.44 4.04
C VAL A 237 7.62 -11.69 4.09
N ASN A 238 8.41 -10.76 3.55
CA ASN A 238 9.86 -10.79 3.66
C ASN A 238 10.38 -9.71 4.60
N LEU A 239 11.56 -9.94 5.14
CA LEU A 239 12.35 -9.01 5.95
C LEU A 239 13.70 -8.81 5.27
N ILE A 240 14.05 -7.57 4.95
CA ILE A 240 15.35 -7.19 4.41
C ILE A 240 16.01 -6.24 5.42
N ARG A 241 17.18 -6.61 5.94
CA ARG A 241 17.93 -5.76 6.88
C ARG A 241 18.61 -4.59 6.17
N PRO A 242 19.03 -3.55 6.89
CA PRO A 242 19.71 -2.39 6.29
C PRO A 242 20.97 -2.73 5.48
N ASP A 243 21.66 -3.82 5.85
CA ASP A 243 22.83 -4.34 5.13
C ASP A 243 22.45 -5.19 3.89
N GLY A 244 21.17 -5.46 3.69
CA GLY A 244 20.62 -6.28 2.60
C GLY A 244 20.49 -7.75 2.91
N THR A 245 20.89 -8.20 4.10
CA THR A 245 20.72 -9.60 4.50
C THR A 245 19.26 -9.92 4.81
N GLN A 246 18.87 -11.17 4.65
CA GLN A 246 17.54 -11.69 4.95
C GLN A 246 17.62 -12.87 5.90
N PRO A 247 16.57 -13.18 6.68
CA PRO A 247 16.50 -14.44 7.41
C PRO A 247 16.51 -15.64 6.46
N ALA A 248 16.83 -16.81 7.01
CA ALA A 248 16.59 -18.04 6.28
C ALA A 248 15.08 -18.31 6.22
N TYR A 249 14.55 -18.44 5.02
CA TYR A 249 13.16 -18.79 4.76
C TYR A 249 13.05 -20.22 4.26
N ASP A 250 11.84 -20.78 4.29
CA ASP A 250 11.53 -21.95 3.46
C ASP A 250 11.86 -21.64 2.00
N SER A 251 12.66 -22.48 1.37
CA SER A 251 13.18 -22.22 0.01
C SER A 251 12.09 -22.18 -1.05
N LYS A 252 10.96 -22.85 -0.83
CA LYS A 252 9.82 -22.88 -1.76
C LYS A 252 8.99 -21.62 -1.61
N ALA A 253 8.60 -21.28 -0.38
CA ALA A 253 7.79 -20.08 -0.12
C ALA A 253 8.57 -18.79 -0.37
N GLY A 254 9.84 -18.75 0.02
CA GLY A 254 10.70 -17.58 -0.15
C GLY A 254 10.39 -16.41 0.76
N GLY A 255 9.69 -16.63 1.87
CA GLY A 255 9.31 -15.62 2.87
C GLY A 255 8.56 -16.26 4.04
N PHE A 256 8.11 -15.46 4.99
CA PHE A 256 7.26 -15.88 6.10
C PHE A 256 5.82 -16.10 5.61
N THR A 257 5.33 -17.34 5.71
CA THR A 257 3.94 -17.71 5.39
C THR A 257 3.01 -17.58 6.60
N GLY A 258 3.59 -17.36 7.80
CA GLY A 258 2.84 -17.35 9.05
C GLY A 258 2.04 -18.63 9.30
N GLY A 259 2.60 -19.80 8.94
CA GLY A 259 1.88 -21.06 9.02
C GLY A 259 0.66 -21.16 8.09
N GLY A 260 0.67 -20.41 6.99
CA GLY A 260 -0.45 -20.33 6.04
C GLY A 260 -1.53 -19.29 6.42
N LEU A 261 -1.23 -18.38 7.32
CA LEU A 261 -2.13 -17.29 7.69
C LEU A 261 -1.87 -16.00 6.91
N VAL A 262 -0.71 -15.90 6.22
CA VAL A 262 -0.42 -14.82 5.28
C VAL A 262 -1.01 -15.16 3.93
N ASP A 263 -2.00 -14.40 3.48
CA ASP A 263 -2.78 -14.72 2.28
C ASP A 263 -2.88 -13.52 1.33
N SER A 264 -2.01 -13.52 0.34
CA SER A 264 -1.90 -12.43 -0.63
C SER A 264 -1.83 -11.05 0.03
N PRO A 265 -0.80 -10.77 0.86
CA PRO A 265 -0.65 -9.47 1.49
C PRO A 265 -0.50 -8.36 0.46
N TRP A 266 -1.13 -7.19 0.75
CA TRP A 266 -0.97 -5.99 -0.04
C TRP A 266 -0.26 -4.91 0.76
N GLY A 267 -0.96 -4.12 1.54
CA GLY A 267 -0.34 -3.15 2.42
C GLY A 267 0.11 -3.78 3.73
N LEU A 268 1.08 -3.17 4.34
CA LEU A 268 1.53 -3.51 5.68
C LEU A 268 2.02 -2.27 6.42
N ASN A 269 1.95 -2.33 7.73
CA ASN A 269 2.35 -1.24 8.62
C ASN A 269 3.11 -1.80 9.82
N ILE A 270 3.87 -0.95 10.48
CA ILE A 270 4.66 -1.31 11.66
C ILE A 270 4.13 -0.53 12.86
N ASP A 271 3.88 -1.20 13.95
CA ASP A 271 3.45 -0.55 15.19
C ASP A 271 4.61 -0.09 16.08
N GLY A 272 4.28 0.49 17.23
CA GLY A 272 5.27 1.03 18.17
C GLY A 272 6.18 0.00 18.82
N ASN A 273 5.84 -1.28 18.75
CA ASN A 273 6.65 -2.41 19.20
C ASN A 273 7.50 -3.03 18.07
N ASP A 274 7.46 -2.48 16.87
CA ASP A 274 8.04 -3.06 15.65
C ASP A 274 7.31 -4.32 15.15
N ASP A 275 6.09 -4.57 15.61
CA ASP A 275 5.26 -5.65 15.07
C ASP A 275 4.65 -5.27 13.72
N VAL A 276 4.44 -6.28 12.89
CA VAL A 276 4.01 -6.10 11.49
C VAL A 276 2.51 -6.37 11.36
N TRP A 277 1.79 -5.38 10.89
CA TRP A 277 0.36 -5.45 10.60
C TRP A 277 0.15 -5.59 9.11
N VAL A 278 -0.45 -6.69 8.68
CA VAL A 278 -0.53 -7.08 7.27
C VAL A 278 -1.99 -7.14 6.82
N ALA A 279 -2.31 -6.44 5.75
CA ALA A 279 -3.61 -6.52 5.09
C ALA A 279 -3.62 -7.72 4.12
N ASN A 280 -4.33 -8.78 4.48
CA ASN A 280 -4.56 -9.91 3.60
C ASN A 280 -5.75 -9.64 2.67
N ILE A 281 -5.51 -9.59 1.36
CA ILE A 281 -6.58 -9.53 0.36
C ILE A 281 -7.07 -10.92 -0.08
N GLY A 282 -6.30 -11.95 0.21
CA GLY A 282 -6.61 -13.33 -0.20
C GLY A 282 -7.93 -13.84 0.37
N ALA A 283 -8.56 -14.73 -0.35
CA ALA A 283 -9.91 -15.22 0.00
C ALA A 283 -9.91 -16.29 1.10
N VAL A 284 -8.79 -16.98 1.30
CA VAL A 284 -8.71 -18.10 2.26
C VAL A 284 -8.56 -17.57 3.68
N LYS A 285 -7.71 -16.57 3.86
CA LYS A 285 -7.36 -15.98 5.16
C LYS A 285 -7.49 -14.45 5.10
N ASN A 286 -8.54 -13.92 4.46
CA ASN A 286 -8.76 -12.50 4.47
C ASN A 286 -8.87 -11.97 5.91
N GLY A 287 -8.26 -10.83 6.17
CA GLY A 287 -8.20 -10.25 7.51
C GLY A 287 -6.95 -9.42 7.71
N VAL A 288 -6.79 -8.93 8.92
CA VAL A 288 -5.58 -8.25 9.36
C VAL A 288 -4.74 -9.23 10.17
N VAL A 289 -3.52 -9.47 9.72
CA VAL A 289 -2.55 -10.31 10.43
C VAL A 289 -1.66 -9.42 11.29
N LEU A 290 -1.53 -9.77 12.56
CA LEU A 290 -0.46 -9.32 13.44
C LEU A 290 0.66 -10.36 13.41
N MET A 291 1.84 -9.95 13.00
CA MET A 291 3.05 -10.78 12.89
C MET A 291 4.14 -10.23 13.78
N ALA A 292 4.84 -11.11 14.49
CA ALA A 292 5.96 -10.73 15.33
C ALA A 292 7.10 -10.09 14.51
N GLY A 293 7.52 -8.91 14.91
CA GLY A 293 8.66 -8.20 14.36
C GLY A 293 10.01 -8.75 14.82
N VAL A 294 11.06 -7.94 14.66
CA VAL A 294 12.43 -8.37 14.99
C VAL A 294 12.70 -8.42 16.49
N ASP A 295 11.93 -7.71 17.31
CA ASP A 295 11.96 -7.82 18.76
C ASP A 295 10.76 -8.64 19.24
N THR A 296 11.00 -9.85 19.65
CA THR A 296 9.95 -10.76 20.13
C THR A 296 9.71 -10.67 21.64
N LYS A 297 10.34 -9.69 22.31
CA LYS A 297 10.06 -9.41 23.72
C LYS A 297 8.62 -8.92 23.89
N GLY A 298 7.93 -9.45 24.88
CA GLY A 298 6.51 -9.15 25.10
C GLY A 298 5.54 -10.12 24.45
N HIS A 299 6.01 -10.98 23.55
CA HIS A 299 5.23 -12.08 22.99
C HIS A 299 5.35 -13.37 23.82
N PRO A 300 4.47 -14.36 23.62
CA PRO A 300 4.58 -15.66 24.27
C PRO A 300 5.95 -16.29 24.09
N ALA A 301 6.42 -17.02 25.09
CA ALA A 301 7.72 -17.70 25.04
C ALA A 301 7.80 -18.62 23.82
N GLY A 302 8.91 -18.52 23.07
CA GLY A 302 9.14 -19.30 21.86
C GLY A 302 8.69 -18.64 20.56
N THR A 303 8.05 -17.48 20.62
CA THR A 303 7.72 -16.67 19.42
C THR A 303 9.00 -16.31 18.66
N LYS A 304 8.96 -16.48 17.34
CA LYS A 304 10.05 -16.15 16.42
C LYS A 304 9.64 -14.98 15.52
N VAL A 305 10.63 -14.29 14.97
CA VAL A 305 10.43 -13.29 13.93
C VAL A 305 9.61 -13.88 12.78
N GLY A 306 8.55 -13.20 12.39
CA GLY A 306 7.67 -13.66 11.31
C GLY A 306 6.57 -14.64 11.74
N ASP A 307 6.51 -15.02 13.01
CA ASP A 307 5.37 -15.81 13.52
C ASP A 307 4.10 -14.94 13.55
N VAL A 308 2.98 -15.52 13.13
CA VAL A 308 1.68 -14.84 13.25
C VAL A 308 1.19 -14.97 14.68
N ILE A 309 1.00 -13.83 15.32
CA ILE A 309 0.45 -13.71 16.68
C ILE A 309 -1.07 -13.81 16.65
N HIS A 310 -1.71 -13.11 15.68
CA HIS A 310 -3.15 -13.11 15.55
C HIS A 310 -3.60 -12.83 14.12
N LEU A 311 -4.76 -13.36 13.75
CA LEU A 311 -5.49 -13.02 12.53
C LEU A 311 -6.86 -12.45 12.92
N PHE A 312 -7.02 -11.14 12.76
CA PHE A 312 -8.27 -10.44 13.00
C PHE A 312 -9.22 -10.60 11.81
N ARG A 313 -10.41 -11.10 12.09
CA ARG A 313 -11.47 -11.31 11.10
C ARG A 313 -12.80 -10.84 11.64
N SER A 314 -13.61 -10.22 10.78
CA SER A 314 -14.99 -9.85 11.12
C SER A 314 -15.83 -9.78 9.84
N GLY A 315 -17.15 -9.67 10.00
CA GLY A 315 -18.05 -9.49 8.86
C GLY A 315 -17.88 -8.14 8.14
N SER A 316 -17.25 -7.16 8.80
CA SER A 316 -16.92 -5.86 8.21
C SER A 316 -15.57 -5.85 7.47
N ILE A 317 -14.71 -6.84 7.70
CA ILE A 317 -13.43 -7.00 7.00
C ILE A 317 -13.66 -7.75 5.70
N GLN A 318 -13.23 -7.14 4.61
CA GLN A 318 -13.44 -7.64 3.26
C GLN A 318 -12.13 -7.73 2.47
N LEU A 319 -12.06 -7.26 1.24
CA LEU A 319 -10.83 -7.22 0.45
C LEU A 319 -9.94 -6.08 0.92
N LEU A 320 -9.09 -6.38 1.88
CA LEU A 320 -8.17 -5.41 2.45
C LEU A 320 -7.03 -5.11 1.48
N THR A 321 -6.74 -3.83 1.30
CA THR A 321 -5.57 -3.41 0.54
C THR A 321 -4.51 -2.74 1.40
N ASP A 322 -4.91 -2.17 2.54
CA ASP A 322 -3.94 -1.53 3.42
C ASP A 322 -4.41 -1.50 4.87
N THR A 323 -3.45 -1.27 5.77
CA THR A 323 -3.68 -0.96 7.17
C THR A 323 -2.97 0.35 7.51
N SER A 324 -3.48 1.07 8.49
CA SER A 324 -2.79 2.21 9.10
C SER A 324 -3.01 2.18 10.60
N ILE A 325 -2.01 2.59 11.37
CA ILE A 325 -2.07 2.60 12.83
C ILE A 325 -2.11 4.04 13.29
N ASP A 326 -3.10 4.40 14.09
CA ASP A 326 -3.24 5.75 14.61
C ASP A 326 -2.41 5.97 15.90
N PRO A 327 -2.27 7.23 16.35
CA PRO A 327 -1.52 7.55 17.57
C PRO A 327 -2.05 6.91 18.85
N ALA A 328 -3.29 6.41 18.85
CA ALA A 328 -3.91 5.72 19.97
C ALA A 328 -3.73 4.18 19.93
N GLY A 329 -3.09 3.66 18.88
CA GLY A 329 -2.89 2.22 18.69
C GLY A 329 -4.11 1.49 18.11
N ASN A 330 -5.00 2.22 17.43
CA ASN A 330 -6.08 1.59 16.68
C ASN A 330 -5.58 1.25 15.27
N VAL A 331 -6.00 0.09 14.77
CA VAL A 331 -5.68 -0.37 13.42
C VAL A 331 -6.85 -0.09 12.49
N TRP A 332 -6.63 0.75 11.49
CA TRP A 332 -7.58 1.09 10.45
C TRP A 332 -7.29 0.25 9.22
N ALA A 333 -8.21 -0.65 8.89
CA ALA A 333 -8.09 -1.56 7.76
C ALA A 333 -8.95 -1.07 6.59
N ALA A 334 -8.32 -0.82 5.45
CA ALA A 334 -8.97 -0.32 4.25
C ALA A 334 -9.65 -1.46 3.47
N ASN A 335 -10.98 -1.48 3.47
CA ASN A 335 -11.77 -2.37 2.63
C ASN A 335 -11.93 -1.74 1.24
N ASN A 336 -11.18 -2.22 0.27
CA ASN A 336 -11.05 -1.53 -1.00
C ASN A 336 -12.07 -1.93 -2.06
N TRP A 337 -12.45 -3.20 -2.14
CA TRP A 337 -13.20 -3.65 -3.31
C TRP A 337 -14.52 -4.31 -2.98
N ASN A 338 -15.55 -3.74 -3.59
CA ASN A 338 -16.79 -4.40 -3.91
C ASN A 338 -16.74 -4.77 -5.41
N LEU A 339 -16.11 -5.89 -5.74
CA LEU A 339 -16.11 -6.37 -7.11
C LEU A 339 -17.53 -6.86 -7.46
N PRO A 340 -18.12 -6.41 -8.57
CA PRO A 340 -19.42 -6.93 -9.01
C PRO A 340 -19.37 -8.45 -9.07
N ALA A 341 -20.34 -9.11 -8.46
CA ALA A 341 -20.41 -10.57 -8.40
C ALA A 341 -20.27 -11.25 -9.78
N ALA A 342 -20.67 -10.56 -10.84
CA ALA A 342 -20.55 -11.03 -12.22
C ALA A 342 -19.12 -11.04 -12.78
N ALA A 343 -18.19 -10.25 -12.20
CA ALA A 343 -16.81 -10.19 -12.69
C ALA A 343 -15.94 -11.32 -12.12
N MET A 344 -16.42 -12.04 -11.14
CA MET A 344 -15.59 -12.94 -10.35
C MET A 344 -16.16 -14.34 -10.27
N ASP A 345 -16.90 -14.89 -11.11
CA ASP A 345 -17.41 -16.28 -11.08
C ASP A 345 -17.00 -17.10 -9.83
N ILE A 346 -17.28 -16.48 -8.66
CA ILE A 346 -16.80 -16.94 -7.36
C ILE A 346 -17.89 -17.74 -6.69
N ASP A 347 -17.46 -18.72 -5.90
CA ASP A 347 -18.28 -19.56 -5.02
C ASP A 347 -19.47 -18.77 -4.43
N PRO A 348 -20.72 -19.17 -4.72
CA PRO A 348 -21.92 -18.49 -4.25
C PRO A 348 -22.00 -18.30 -2.73
N VAL A 349 -21.40 -19.18 -1.96
CA VAL A 349 -21.37 -19.10 -0.49
C VAL A 349 -20.50 -17.93 -0.01
N ARG A 350 -19.40 -17.65 -0.70
CA ARG A 350 -18.52 -16.51 -0.37
C ARG A 350 -19.14 -15.16 -0.75
N ARG A 351 -20.08 -15.14 -1.69
CA ARG A 351 -20.79 -13.93 -2.12
C ARG A 351 -21.72 -13.36 -1.05
N THR A 352 -22.23 -14.18 -0.15
CA THR A 352 -23.34 -13.79 0.73
C THR A 352 -22.94 -13.39 2.13
N SER A 353 -21.77 -13.78 2.63
CA SER A 353 -21.44 -13.57 4.04
C SER A 353 -20.29 -12.59 4.31
N THR A 354 -19.39 -12.34 3.34
CA THR A 354 -18.19 -11.54 3.57
C THR A 354 -17.87 -10.54 2.44
N TRP A 355 -18.65 -10.52 1.38
CA TRP A 355 -18.36 -9.80 0.15
C TRP A 355 -19.28 -8.61 -0.12
N GLY A 356 -20.07 -8.19 0.84
CA GLY A 356 -20.99 -7.08 0.69
C GLY A 356 -20.33 -5.74 0.97
N GLY A 357 -20.17 -4.88 -0.02
CA GLY A 357 -20.00 -3.46 0.17
C GLY A 357 -18.69 -2.99 0.82
N GLY A 358 -17.54 -3.48 0.33
CA GLY A 358 -16.22 -3.19 0.89
C GLY A 358 -15.67 -1.79 0.65
N SER A 359 -16.45 -0.72 0.69
CA SER A 359 -15.97 0.66 0.44
C SER A 359 -15.84 1.45 1.74
N ASN A 360 -15.24 0.88 2.78
CA ASN A 360 -15.12 1.53 4.08
C ASN A 360 -13.85 1.11 4.82
N PHE A 361 -13.66 1.69 6.00
CA PHE A 361 -12.65 1.23 6.95
C PHE A 361 -13.29 0.37 8.03
N THR A 362 -12.58 -0.68 8.44
CA THR A 362 -12.83 -1.38 9.70
C THR A 362 -11.77 -0.94 10.68
N VAL A 363 -12.18 -0.48 11.86
CA VAL A 363 -11.26 -0.06 12.91
C VAL A 363 -11.24 -1.11 14.02
N ILE A 364 -10.03 -1.56 14.37
CA ILE A 364 -9.78 -2.48 15.47
C ILE A 364 -9.15 -1.66 16.59
N TYR A 365 -9.88 -1.44 17.66
CA TYR A 365 -9.50 -0.48 18.69
C TYR A 365 -8.49 -1.04 19.68
N GLY A 366 -7.41 -0.27 19.94
CA GLY A 366 -6.48 -0.47 21.05
C GLY A 366 -5.67 -1.77 21.00
N VAL A 367 -5.44 -2.32 19.80
CA VAL A 367 -4.77 -3.62 19.60
C VAL A 367 -3.32 -3.52 19.17
N ALA A 368 -2.90 -2.37 18.67
CA ALA A 368 -1.53 -2.10 18.25
C ALA A 368 -0.82 -1.21 19.29
N ALA A 369 0.49 -1.27 19.31
CA ALA A 369 1.26 -0.28 20.05
C ALA A 369 1.20 1.07 19.31
N PRO A 370 0.95 2.20 20.02
CA PRO A 370 0.88 3.50 19.41
C PRO A 370 2.14 3.83 18.59
N VAL A 371 1.95 4.32 17.37
CA VAL A 371 3.05 4.74 16.51
C VAL A 371 3.43 6.17 16.88
N GLN A 372 4.71 6.39 17.16
CA GLN A 372 5.25 7.71 17.43
C GLN A 372 5.84 8.32 16.15
N PRO A 373 5.76 9.65 15.95
CA PRO A 373 6.55 10.30 14.91
C PRO A 373 8.04 9.95 15.06
N PRO A 374 8.80 9.78 13.98
CA PRO A 374 8.55 10.12 12.58
C PRO A 374 7.93 9.00 11.74
N ARG A 375 7.58 7.86 12.30
CA ARG A 375 7.04 6.71 11.54
C ARG A 375 5.66 6.95 10.95
N MET A 376 4.96 7.98 11.42
CA MET A 376 3.71 8.44 10.81
C MET A 376 3.94 9.34 9.59
N GLY A 377 4.95 9.06 8.75
CA GLY A 377 5.29 9.94 7.67
C GLY A 377 5.65 11.32 8.22
N MET A 378 6.92 11.54 8.46
CA MET A 378 7.59 12.82 8.64
C MET A 378 6.83 13.92 9.37
N VAL A 379 6.50 13.75 10.62
CA VAL A 379 6.34 14.89 11.51
C VAL A 379 7.73 15.24 12.08
N ARG A 380 8.38 16.24 11.53
CA ARG A 380 9.44 16.90 12.29
C ARG A 380 8.76 17.61 13.46
N ALA A 381 9.03 17.16 14.68
CA ALA A 381 8.84 18.02 15.82
C ALA A 381 9.76 19.25 15.60
N TYR A 382 9.19 20.43 15.66
CA TYR A 382 9.92 21.68 15.65
C TYR A 382 10.50 21.94 17.03
#